data_fd0c241f9bd0039d376254b449adf75d
#
_entry.id   fd0c241f9bd0039d376254b449adf75d
#
_cell.length_a   1.000
_cell.length_b   1.000
_cell.length_c   1.000
_cell.angle_alpha   90.00
_cell.angle_beta   90.00
_cell.angle_gamma   90.00
#
_symmetry.space_group_name_H-M   'P 1'
#
loop_
_entity.id
_entity.type
_entity.pdbx_description
1 polymer ?
#
loop_
_entity_poly.entity_id
_entity_poly.type
_entity_poly.pdbx_seq_one_letter_code
_entity_poly.pdbx_strand_id
1 'polypeptide(L)'
;MAGGELWAEESRRVEVHDVEHDSGSWALTWTSAVTNRRAEPLRFGSPTTAGREMAGYTGLFWRGPRAFRDGRIIGPDGEGPGLMASQSPWLALSGEHDGADGHATVVFEHAPANDHTGAGGSHPAHWFVRNEPFAGIAPSWAFFDELELAPGDTLTRGYRVVVADGAWEREEIAKYLRTHPW
;
A
#
# COMPACT_ATOMS: atom_id res chain seq x y z
N MET A 1 20.78 -15.25 -26.59
CA MET A 1 19.76 -14.69 -25.69
C MET A 1 18.47 -14.65 -26.46
N ALA A 2 17.45 -15.43 -26.09
CA ALA A 2 16.12 -15.31 -26.69
C ALA A 2 15.61 -13.90 -26.32
N GLY A 3 15.23 -13.11 -27.32
CA GLY A 3 14.67 -11.79 -27.11
C GLY A 3 13.36 -11.94 -26.36
N GLY A 4 13.34 -11.54 -25.09
CA GLY A 4 12.11 -11.48 -24.31
C GLY A 4 11.18 -10.42 -24.89
N GLU A 5 9.90 -10.71 -24.98
CA GLU A 5 8.88 -9.72 -25.29
C GLU A 5 8.80 -8.71 -24.13
N LEU A 6 8.78 -7.41 -24.43
CA LEU A 6 8.54 -6.36 -23.44
C LEU A 6 7.04 -6.26 -23.16
N TRP A 7 6.62 -6.65 -21.97
CA TRP A 7 5.21 -6.65 -21.59
C TRP A 7 4.77 -5.33 -20.97
N ALA A 8 5.58 -4.81 -20.08
CA ALA A 8 5.29 -3.57 -19.39
C ALA A 8 6.57 -2.75 -19.15
N GLU A 9 6.42 -1.46 -19.09
CA GLU A 9 7.45 -0.52 -18.67
C GLU A 9 6.96 0.22 -17.43
N GLU A 10 7.81 0.32 -16.42
CA GLU A 10 7.49 1.05 -15.19
C GLU A 10 8.40 2.26 -15.02
N SER A 11 7.81 3.43 -14.78
CA SER A 11 8.49 4.60 -14.22
C SER A 11 8.15 4.71 -12.75
N ARG A 12 9.18 4.73 -11.90
CA ARG A 12 9.02 4.81 -10.44
C ARG A 12 9.72 6.03 -9.89
N ARG A 13 9.04 6.74 -8.99
CA ARG A 13 9.59 7.85 -8.21
C ARG A 13 9.43 7.55 -6.73
N VAL A 14 10.48 7.82 -5.98
CA VAL A 14 10.51 7.69 -4.52
C VAL A 14 11.09 8.98 -3.95
N GLU A 15 10.37 9.59 -3.02
CA GLU A 15 10.77 10.84 -2.35
C GLU A 15 10.65 10.67 -0.84
N VAL A 16 11.68 11.04 -0.11
CA VAL A 16 11.66 11.13 1.36
C VAL A 16 11.45 12.59 1.74
N HIS A 17 10.52 12.85 2.63
CA HIS A 17 10.16 14.19 3.07
C HIS A 17 9.59 14.17 4.50
N ASP A 18 9.18 15.33 5.00
CA ASP A 18 8.58 15.52 6.35
C ASP A 18 9.40 14.83 7.45
N VAL A 19 10.73 15.04 7.39
CA VAL A 19 11.64 14.47 8.39
C VAL A 19 11.60 15.33 9.65
N GLU A 20 10.96 14.81 10.68
CA GLU A 20 10.76 15.48 11.96
C GLU A 20 11.55 14.78 13.07
N HIS A 21 12.67 15.37 13.47
CA HIS A 21 13.55 14.79 14.49
C HIS A 21 12.91 14.74 15.88
N ASP A 22 12.07 15.74 16.22
CA ASP A 22 11.46 15.83 17.55
C ASP A 22 10.37 14.79 17.78
N SER A 23 9.62 14.45 16.74
CA SER A 23 8.58 13.41 16.80
C SER A 23 9.09 12.02 16.38
N GLY A 24 10.33 11.93 15.88
CA GLY A 24 10.90 10.70 15.35
C GLY A 24 10.12 10.17 14.14
N SER A 25 9.58 11.08 13.29
CA SER A 25 8.80 10.66 12.13
C SER A 25 9.37 11.17 10.80
N TRP A 26 9.07 10.44 9.72
CA TRP A 26 9.39 10.84 8.36
C TRP A 26 8.41 10.19 7.39
N ALA A 27 8.29 10.77 6.22
CA ALA A 27 7.42 10.26 5.17
C ALA A 27 8.19 9.89 3.90
N LEU A 28 7.62 8.92 3.18
CA LEU A 28 8.06 8.46 1.88
C LEU A 28 6.88 8.51 0.92
N THR A 29 6.99 9.29 -0.16
CA THR A 29 6.05 9.18 -1.29
C THR A 29 6.61 8.24 -2.34
N TRP A 30 5.82 7.24 -2.71
CA TRP A 30 6.12 6.28 -3.76
C TRP A 30 5.08 6.40 -4.87
N THR A 31 5.54 6.66 -6.09
CA THR A 31 4.69 6.74 -7.28
C THR A 31 5.19 5.74 -8.32
N SER A 32 4.28 5.00 -8.91
CA SER A 32 4.55 4.07 -10.01
C SER A 32 3.59 4.33 -11.15
N ALA A 33 4.12 4.37 -12.37
CA ALA A 33 3.38 4.45 -13.62
C ALA A 33 3.77 3.26 -14.48
N VAL A 34 2.85 2.30 -14.63
CA VAL A 34 3.04 1.06 -15.40
C VAL A 34 2.33 1.20 -16.73
N THR A 35 3.09 1.12 -17.83
CA THR A 35 2.56 1.22 -19.20
C THR A 35 2.54 -0.16 -19.85
N ASN A 36 1.40 -0.55 -20.41
CA ASN A 36 1.29 -1.75 -21.23
C ASN A 36 2.00 -1.54 -22.58
N ARG A 37 3.04 -2.32 -22.83
CA ARG A 37 3.82 -2.27 -24.09
C ARG A 37 3.44 -3.37 -25.10
N ARG A 38 2.49 -4.22 -24.73
CA ARG A 38 1.96 -5.24 -25.63
C ARG A 38 0.90 -4.68 -26.57
N ALA A 39 0.63 -5.42 -27.63
CA ALA A 39 -0.52 -5.18 -28.52
C ALA A 39 -1.85 -5.75 -27.96
N GLU A 40 -1.79 -6.44 -26.82
CA GLU A 40 -2.92 -7.07 -26.13
C GLU A 40 -3.07 -6.51 -24.72
N PRO A 41 -4.29 -6.56 -24.14
CA PRO A 41 -4.48 -6.15 -22.75
C PRO A 41 -3.61 -6.94 -21.77
N LEU A 42 -3.07 -6.24 -20.76
CA LEU A 42 -2.46 -6.86 -19.60
C LEU A 42 -3.52 -7.02 -18.51
N ARG A 43 -3.52 -8.18 -17.86
CA ARG A 43 -4.39 -8.46 -16.72
C ARG A 43 -3.56 -8.63 -15.46
N PHE A 44 -3.85 -7.80 -14.49
CA PHE A 44 -3.25 -7.86 -13.16
C PHE A 44 -4.23 -8.54 -12.22
N GLY A 45 -3.84 -9.67 -11.69
CA GLY A 45 -4.60 -10.40 -10.70
C GLY A 45 -3.89 -10.49 -9.36
N SER A 46 -4.54 -11.11 -8.41
CA SER A 46 -3.99 -11.47 -7.10
C SER A 46 -4.13 -12.96 -6.88
N PRO A 47 -3.54 -13.53 -5.83
CA PRO A 47 -3.86 -14.90 -5.46
C PRO A 47 -5.35 -15.13 -5.17
N THR A 48 -6.10 -14.07 -4.77
CA THR A 48 -7.56 -14.19 -4.58
C THR A 48 -8.27 -14.37 -5.91
N THR A 49 -7.91 -13.63 -6.95
CA THR A 49 -8.50 -13.84 -8.29
C THR A 49 -8.14 -15.20 -8.88
N ALA A 50 -7.06 -15.82 -8.38
CA ALA A 50 -6.63 -17.17 -8.71
C ALA A 50 -7.20 -18.25 -7.77
N GLY A 51 -8.18 -17.92 -6.91
CA GLY A 51 -8.92 -18.88 -6.06
C GLY A 51 -8.41 -19.03 -4.62
N ARG A 52 -7.40 -18.26 -4.17
CA ARG A 52 -6.96 -18.26 -2.78
C ARG A 52 -7.67 -17.16 -2.00
N GLU A 53 -8.59 -17.54 -1.12
CA GLU A 53 -9.34 -16.57 -0.32
C GLU A 53 -8.47 -15.60 0.46
N MET A 54 -8.90 -14.35 0.51
CA MET A 54 -8.31 -13.26 1.31
C MET A 54 -6.79 -13.09 1.17
N ALA A 55 -6.28 -13.37 -0.04
CA ALA A 55 -4.87 -13.16 -0.41
C ALA A 55 -4.74 -12.17 -1.57
N GLY A 56 -5.50 -11.08 -1.50
CA GLY A 56 -5.68 -10.10 -2.56
C GLY A 56 -4.55 -9.08 -2.71
N TYR A 57 -3.30 -9.42 -2.41
CA TYR A 57 -2.17 -8.50 -2.54
C TYR A 57 -1.70 -8.37 -3.98
N THR A 58 -1.61 -7.12 -4.46
CA THR A 58 -1.02 -6.74 -5.77
C THR A 58 -0.35 -5.36 -5.64
N GLY A 59 0.57 -5.06 -6.55
CA GLY A 59 1.26 -3.77 -6.57
C GLY A 59 2.28 -3.60 -5.46
N LEU A 60 2.22 -2.45 -4.76
CA LEU A 60 3.09 -2.19 -3.63
C LEU A 60 2.78 -3.16 -2.48
N PHE A 61 3.79 -3.88 -2.02
CA PHE A 61 3.68 -4.76 -0.88
C PHE A 61 4.82 -4.47 0.11
N TRP A 62 4.43 -4.13 1.33
CA TRP A 62 5.36 -4.03 2.44
C TRP A 62 5.24 -5.25 3.34
N ARG A 63 6.37 -5.82 3.68
CA ARG A 63 6.48 -6.87 4.68
C ARG A 63 7.28 -6.34 5.87
N GLY A 64 6.61 -6.28 7.00
CA GLY A 64 7.20 -5.81 8.25
C GLY A 64 8.26 -6.77 8.82
N PRO A 65 9.08 -6.26 9.73
CA PRO A 65 10.00 -7.07 10.51
C PRO A 65 9.24 -8.09 11.38
N ARG A 66 9.95 -9.09 11.88
CA ARG A 66 9.34 -10.15 12.70
C ARG A 66 8.68 -9.61 13.98
N ALA A 67 9.24 -8.56 14.54
CA ALA A 67 8.73 -7.90 15.74
C ALA A 67 7.36 -7.24 15.56
N PHE A 68 6.96 -6.92 14.32
CA PHE A 68 5.61 -6.42 14.01
C PHE A 68 4.54 -7.53 13.96
N ARG A 69 4.93 -8.79 14.17
CA ARG A 69 3.98 -9.87 14.34
C ARG A 69 3.11 -9.61 15.57
N ASP A 70 1.82 -9.91 15.48
CA ASP A 70 0.80 -9.66 16.51
C ASP A 70 0.58 -8.17 16.82
N GLY A 71 1.22 -7.26 16.06
CA GLY A 71 1.05 -5.82 16.20
C GLY A 71 -0.37 -5.36 15.84
N ARG A 72 -0.68 -4.12 16.19
CA ARG A 72 -2.00 -3.52 15.96
C ARG A 72 -2.17 -3.16 14.49
N ILE A 73 -3.32 -3.49 13.93
CA ILE A 73 -3.79 -2.99 12.63
C ILE A 73 -4.79 -1.87 12.93
N ILE A 74 -4.55 -0.67 12.39
CA ILE A 74 -5.33 0.53 12.71
C ILE A 74 -5.85 1.14 11.41
N GLY A 75 -7.13 1.46 11.35
CA GLY A 75 -7.76 2.19 10.26
C GLY A 75 -8.60 3.36 10.77
N PRO A 76 -9.15 4.21 9.88
CA PRO A 76 -9.95 5.35 10.29
C PRO A 76 -11.19 4.96 11.08
N ASP A 77 -11.82 3.84 10.74
CA ASP A 77 -13.12 3.43 11.28
C ASP A 77 -13.05 2.19 12.19
N GLY A 78 -11.85 1.67 12.47
CA GLY A 78 -11.72 0.47 13.29
C GLY A 78 -10.28 -0.03 13.44
N GLU A 79 -10.14 -1.16 14.11
CA GLU A 79 -8.87 -1.83 14.36
C GLU A 79 -8.98 -3.35 14.20
N GLY A 80 -7.84 -3.98 13.97
CA GLY A 80 -7.68 -5.43 13.95
C GLY A 80 -7.83 -6.08 12.58
N PRO A 81 -7.81 -7.41 12.54
CA PRO A 81 -7.74 -8.19 11.30
C PRO A 81 -9.00 -8.07 10.42
N GLY A 82 -10.11 -7.58 10.97
CA GLY A 82 -11.34 -7.29 10.22
C GLY A 82 -11.18 -6.18 9.17
N LEU A 83 -10.08 -5.44 9.20
CA LEU A 83 -9.73 -4.43 8.19
C LEU A 83 -9.16 -5.05 6.89
N MET A 84 -8.92 -6.36 6.84
CA MET A 84 -8.62 -7.07 5.61
C MET A 84 -9.73 -6.85 4.58
N ALA A 85 -9.35 -6.50 3.35
CA ALA A 85 -10.26 -6.17 2.24
C ALA A 85 -11.12 -4.90 2.45
N SER A 86 -10.83 -4.10 3.47
CA SER A 86 -11.49 -2.80 3.63
C SER A 86 -11.06 -1.81 2.55
N GLN A 87 -11.89 -0.79 2.36
CA GLN A 87 -11.60 0.38 1.55
C GLN A 87 -11.55 1.59 2.48
N SER A 88 -10.39 2.17 2.62
CA SER A 88 -10.19 3.35 3.45
C SER A 88 -9.04 4.19 2.90
N PRO A 89 -8.97 5.50 3.20
CA PRO A 89 -7.90 6.35 2.69
C PRO A 89 -6.52 5.94 3.22
N TRP A 90 -6.46 5.32 4.38
CA TRP A 90 -5.22 4.88 4.99
C TRP A 90 -5.41 3.65 5.89
N LEU A 91 -4.34 2.90 6.08
CA LEU A 91 -4.19 1.89 7.13
C LEU A 91 -2.80 2.00 7.76
N ALA A 92 -2.69 1.57 9.01
CA ALA A 92 -1.45 1.53 9.75
C ALA A 92 -1.21 0.17 10.42
N LEU A 93 0.06 -0.14 10.60
CA LEU A 93 0.54 -1.22 11.47
C LEU A 93 1.44 -0.60 12.54
N SER A 94 1.17 -0.93 13.79
CA SER A 94 2.03 -0.59 14.92
C SER A 94 2.52 -1.85 15.61
N GLY A 95 3.82 -1.94 15.86
CA GLY A 95 4.43 -3.12 16.44
C GLY A 95 5.71 -2.79 17.22
N GLU A 96 6.22 -3.78 17.92
CA GLU A 96 7.47 -3.67 18.65
C GLU A 96 8.66 -3.58 17.69
N HIS A 97 9.78 -3.07 18.19
CA HIS A 97 11.01 -2.96 17.44
C HIS A 97 12.11 -3.83 18.08
N ASP A 98 12.64 -4.78 17.31
CA ASP A 98 13.64 -5.76 17.81
C ASP A 98 14.96 -5.14 18.32
N GLY A 99 15.28 -3.93 17.93
CA GLY A 99 16.58 -3.31 18.22
C GLY A 99 16.56 -2.26 19.35
N ALA A 100 15.39 -1.95 19.89
CA ALA A 100 15.22 -0.97 20.95
C ALA A 100 13.97 -1.34 21.78
N ASP A 101 13.98 -1.02 23.06
CA ASP A 101 12.78 -1.13 23.91
C ASP A 101 11.76 -0.05 23.46
N GLY A 102 11.04 -0.31 22.39
CA GLY A 102 10.13 0.67 21.80
C GLY A 102 9.19 0.07 20.76
N HIS A 103 8.29 0.92 20.30
CA HIS A 103 7.35 0.62 19.23
C HIS A 103 7.64 1.51 18.02
N ALA A 104 7.18 1.07 16.87
CA ALA A 104 7.12 1.90 15.67
C ALA A 104 5.75 1.76 15.02
N THR A 105 5.32 2.81 14.35
CA THR A 105 4.09 2.83 13.56
C THR A 105 4.42 3.13 12.12
N VAL A 106 3.85 2.34 11.19
CA VAL A 106 3.96 2.56 9.76
C VAL A 106 2.56 2.78 9.21
N VAL A 107 2.33 3.95 8.63
CA VAL A 107 1.04 4.35 8.04
C VAL A 107 1.16 4.31 6.53
N PHE A 108 0.21 3.69 5.87
CA PHE A 108 0.06 3.71 4.41
C PHE A 108 -1.17 4.52 4.03
N GLU A 109 -1.01 5.49 3.16
CA GLU A 109 -2.08 6.33 2.67
C GLU A 109 -2.11 6.33 1.14
N HIS A 110 -3.32 6.25 0.58
CA HIS A 110 -3.54 6.41 -0.85
C HIS A 110 -3.38 7.87 -1.28
N ALA A 111 -2.70 8.12 -2.40
CA ALA A 111 -2.81 9.41 -3.04
C ALA A 111 -4.26 9.66 -3.49
N PRO A 112 -4.80 10.89 -3.31
CA PRO A 112 -6.16 11.22 -3.77
C PRO A 112 -6.39 10.93 -5.26
N ALA A 113 -5.34 11.04 -6.07
CA ALA A 113 -5.39 10.72 -7.50
C ALA A 113 -5.60 9.24 -7.82
N ASN A 114 -5.43 8.33 -6.86
CA ASN A 114 -5.67 6.90 -7.07
C ASN A 114 -7.16 6.56 -7.26
N ASP A 115 -8.04 7.40 -6.76
CA ASP A 115 -9.50 7.24 -6.89
C ASP A 115 -10.01 7.73 -8.25
N HIS A 116 -9.21 8.48 -8.98
CA HIS A 116 -9.55 8.96 -10.30
C HIS A 116 -9.08 7.95 -11.34
N THR A 117 -10.04 7.41 -12.02
CA THR A 117 -9.91 6.41 -13.05
C THR A 117 -9.12 6.93 -14.24
N GLY A 118 -7.89 6.46 -14.33
CA GLY A 118 -7.23 6.35 -15.61
C GLY A 118 -7.79 5.17 -16.40
N ALA A 119 -7.14 4.82 -17.51
CA ALA A 119 -7.40 3.61 -18.27
C ALA A 119 -7.61 2.42 -17.30
N GLY A 120 -8.70 1.71 -17.44
CA GLY A 120 -9.05 0.56 -16.61
C GLY A 120 -10.27 0.72 -15.70
N GLY A 121 -10.94 1.90 -15.68
CA GLY A 121 -12.16 2.11 -14.90
C GLY A 121 -11.91 2.28 -13.39
N SER A 122 -12.98 2.48 -12.64
CA SER A 122 -12.95 2.62 -11.18
C SER A 122 -12.74 1.25 -10.54
N HIS A 123 -11.50 0.89 -10.26
CA HIS A 123 -11.19 -0.21 -9.35
C HIS A 123 -10.83 0.38 -7.98
N PRO A 124 -11.77 0.36 -7.03
CA PRO A 124 -11.47 0.80 -5.68
C PRO A 124 -10.40 -0.11 -5.11
N ALA A 125 -9.31 0.50 -4.63
CA ALA A 125 -8.27 -0.27 -3.99
C ALA A 125 -8.77 -0.84 -2.66
N HIS A 126 -8.50 -2.12 -2.44
CA HIS A 126 -8.77 -2.78 -1.17
C HIS A 126 -7.46 -2.99 -0.42
N TRP A 127 -7.51 -2.90 0.89
CA TRP A 127 -6.34 -3.20 1.70
C TRP A 127 -6.16 -4.69 1.90
N PHE A 128 -5.04 -5.22 1.48
CA PHE A 128 -4.52 -6.45 2.05
C PHE A 128 -3.73 -6.07 3.29
N VAL A 129 -4.11 -6.57 4.44
CA VAL A 129 -3.40 -6.31 5.70
C VAL A 129 -3.47 -7.54 6.59
N ARG A 130 -2.36 -7.84 7.26
CA ARG A 130 -2.29 -8.89 8.29
C ARG A 130 -1.16 -8.59 9.27
N ASN A 131 -1.30 -9.12 10.46
CA ASN A 131 -0.26 -9.15 11.49
C ASN A 131 0.20 -10.58 11.82
N GLU A 132 -0.50 -11.61 11.33
CA GLU A 132 -0.13 -13.03 11.44
C GLU A 132 -0.19 -13.74 10.07
N PRO A 133 0.71 -14.71 9.81
CA PRO A 133 1.90 -15.14 10.56
C PRO A 133 3.09 -14.17 10.43
N PHE A 134 2.89 -13.06 9.74
CA PHE A 134 3.83 -11.94 9.57
C PHE A 134 3.03 -10.65 9.36
N ALA A 135 3.61 -9.53 9.75
CA ALA A 135 3.04 -8.23 9.44
C ALA A 135 3.20 -7.91 7.94
N GLY A 136 2.13 -7.48 7.30
CA GLY A 136 2.17 -7.09 5.90
C GLY A 136 1.00 -6.23 5.52
N ILE A 137 1.25 -5.28 4.60
CA ILE A 137 0.23 -4.38 4.07
C ILE A 137 0.48 -4.17 2.58
N ALA A 138 -0.61 -4.15 1.81
CA ALA A 138 -0.60 -3.83 0.40
C ALA A 138 -1.89 -3.10 0.00
N PRO A 139 -1.80 -1.92 -0.61
CA PRO A 139 -2.92 -1.28 -1.27
C PRO A 139 -3.17 -1.99 -2.61
N SER A 140 -4.05 -2.98 -2.61
CA SER A 140 -4.25 -3.88 -3.74
C SER A 140 -5.06 -3.24 -4.86
N TRP A 141 -4.59 -3.37 -6.09
CA TRP A 141 -5.30 -2.93 -7.30
C TRP A 141 -6.33 -3.94 -7.78
N ALA A 142 -6.11 -5.21 -7.46
CA ALA A 142 -6.88 -6.34 -7.99
C ALA A 142 -7.16 -7.36 -6.87
N PHE A 143 -7.86 -6.90 -5.82
CA PHE A 143 -8.11 -7.76 -4.66
C PHE A 143 -9.06 -8.89 -5.01
N PHE A 144 -10.26 -8.58 -5.49
CA PHE A 144 -11.31 -9.53 -5.83
C PHE A 144 -11.42 -9.77 -7.34
N ASP A 145 -11.18 -8.73 -8.13
CA ASP A 145 -11.31 -8.75 -9.58
C ASP A 145 -9.98 -8.43 -10.24
N GLU A 146 -9.74 -8.98 -11.42
CA GLU A 146 -8.58 -8.63 -12.24
C GLU A 146 -8.74 -7.19 -12.78
N LEU A 147 -7.64 -6.45 -12.75
CA LEU A 147 -7.55 -5.14 -13.40
C LEU A 147 -6.98 -5.32 -14.79
N GLU A 148 -7.71 -4.86 -15.81
CA GLU A 148 -7.26 -4.88 -17.19
C GLU A 148 -6.65 -3.53 -17.59
N LEU A 149 -5.48 -3.56 -18.21
CA LEU A 149 -4.79 -2.41 -18.77
C LEU A 149 -4.67 -2.58 -20.28
N ALA A 150 -5.37 -1.74 -21.04
CA ALA A 150 -5.39 -1.82 -22.50
C ALA A 150 -4.00 -1.53 -23.12
N PRO A 151 -3.77 -1.94 -24.38
CA PRO A 151 -2.54 -1.64 -25.09
C PRO A 151 -2.22 -0.15 -25.13
N GLY A 152 -1.00 0.22 -24.71
CA GLY A 152 -0.53 1.60 -24.67
C GLY A 152 -1.00 2.40 -23.46
N ASP A 153 -1.94 1.90 -22.68
CA ASP A 153 -2.42 2.58 -21.49
C ASP A 153 -1.41 2.53 -20.35
N THR A 154 -1.51 3.52 -19.44
CA THR A 154 -0.66 3.65 -18.26
C THR A 154 -1.49 3.69 -17.00
N LEU A 155 -1.20 2.79 -16.07
CA LEU A 155 -1.75 2.77 -14.72
C LEU A 155 -0.79 3.51 -13.78
N THR A 156 -1.23 4.65 -13.24
CA THR A 156 -0.45 5.40 -12.25
C THR A 156 -1.05 5.20 -10.86
N ARG A 157 -0.18 4.93 -9.88
CA ARG A 157 -0.55 4.80 -8.46
C ARG A 157 0.47 5.52 -7.59
N GLY A 158 -0.03 6.25 -6.60
CA GLY A 158 0.76 6.97 -5.61
C GLY A 158 0.38 6.56 -4.19
N TYR A 159 1.37 6.45 -3.33
CA TYR A 159 1.18 6.10 -1.92
C TYR A 159 2.14 6.92 -1.07
N ARG A 160 1.66 7.36 0.09
CA ARG A 160 2.52 7.90 1.14
C ARG A 160 2.67 6.84 2.23
N VAL A 161 3.90 6.65 2.67
CA VAL A 161 4.24 5.80 3.80
C VAL A 161 4.86 6.69 4.86
N VAL A 162 4.23 6.77 6.02
CA VAL A 162 4.78 7.47 7.19
C VAL A 162 5.39 6.44 8.12
N VAL A 163 6.61 6.67 8.55
CA VAL A 163 7.30 5.85 9.55
C VAL A 163 7.50 6.73 10.78
N ALA A 164 7.06 6.25 11.93
CA ALA A 164 7.10 7.02 13.15
C ALA A 164 7.55 6.17 14.33
N ASP A 165 8.31 6.77 15.22
CA ASP A 165 8.62 6.19 16.51
C ASP A 165 7.37 6.13 17.40
N GLY A 166 7.28 5.10 18.22
CA GLY A 166 6.18 4.89 19.15
C GLY A 166 4.96 4.21 18.57
N ALA A 167 4.05 3.89 19.46
CA ALA A 167 2.75 3.29 19.14
C ALA A 167 1.71 4.41 18.99
N TRP A 168 1.58 4.92 17.76
CA TRP A 168 0.59 5.97 17.50
C TRP A 168 -0.83 5.44 17.59
N GLU A 169 -1.68 6.26 18.22
CA GLU A 169 -3.11 6.02 18.26
C GLU A 169 -3.79 6.57 16.99
N ARG A 170 -5.01 6.14 16.75
CA ARG A 170 -5.80 6.56 15.57
C ARG A 170 -5.89 8.09 15.42
N GLU A 171 -6.10 8.78 16.53
CA GLU A 171 -6.21 10.23 16.58
C GLU A 171 -4.90 10.93 16.21
N GLU A 172 -3.76 10.36 16.60
CA GLU A 172 -2.43 10.87 16.26
C GLU A 172 -2.16 10.72 14.77
N ILE A 173 -2.46 9.52 14.21
CA ILE A 173 -2.36 9.26 12.78
C ILE A 173 -3.25 10.23 12.00
N ALA A 174 -4.52 10.35 12.38
CA ALA A 174 -5.46 11.24 11.72
C ALA A 174 -5.06 12.72 11.84
N LYS A 175 -4.46 13.13 12.96
CA LYS A 175 -3.90 14.47 13.13
C LYS A 175 -2.72 14.69 12.19
N TYR A 176 -1.77 13.77 12.16
CA TYR A 176 -0.60 13.86 11.29
C TYR A 176 -1.00 14.01 9.82
N LEU A 177 -1.88 13.15 9.32
CA LEU A 177 -2.34 13.18 7.93
C LEU A 177 -3.08 14.50 7.57
N ARG A 178 -3.80 15.09 8.52
CA ARG A 178 -4.45 16.41 8.30
C ARG A 178 -3.47 17.58 8.29
N THR A 179 -2.40 17.50 9.06
CA THR A 179 -1.38 18.58 9.14
C THR A 179 -0.33 18.48 8.04
N HIS A 180 -0.22 17.32 7.39
CA HIS A 180 0.65 17.07 6.25
C HIS A 180 -0.20 16.63 5.05
N PRO A 181 -0.97 17.53 4.40
CA PRO A 181 -1.77 17.15 3.24
C PRO A 181 -0.89 16.73 2.05
N TRP A 182 -1.49 16.01 1.11
CA TRP A 182 -0.84 15.62 -0.16
C TRP A 182 -0.45 16.85 -0.99
#